data_50c8b4d62450c9af2ea89195e58628be
#
_entry.id   50c8b4d62450c9af2ea89195e58628be
#
_cell.length_a   1.000
_cell.length_b   1.000
_cell.length_c   1.000
_cell.angle_alpha   90.00
_cell.angle_beta   90.00
_cell.angle_gamma   90.00
#
_symmetry.space_group_name_H-M   'P 1'
#
loop_
_entity.id
_entity.type
_entity.pdbx_description
1 polymer ?
#
loop_
_entity_poly.entity_id
_entity_poly.type
_entity_poly.pdbx_seq_one_letter_code
_entity_poly.pdbx_strand_id
1 'polypeptide(L)'
;RKRAWSRVLAQSGRHGAGLLQGRVEIETRRRAHTGFFGFDEFELRHETFDGAMSDVIDRSVFISSDAALVLPYDAVRDRVLLVEQVRMGPIGRHDPMMWHLEPVAGLIDPGEQPADTARREAFEEAGLEFHHLEEVAEGYASPGATTEFFHMFVGLCDLPDTQTRYGGEIAEGEDIRAHVMAFDTLLEMAEDRRTSNVPLTLLAYWLAHHRTRLRAHASG
;
A
#
# COMPACT_ATOMS: atom_id res chain seq x y z
N ARG A 1 1.60 10.54 -17.83
CA ARG A 1 1.77 9.70 -16.64
C ARG A 1 3.22 9.25 -16.49
N LYS A 2 3.88 9.54 -15.38
CA LYS A 2 5.25 9.08 -15.11
C LYS A 2 5.24 7.55 -14.93
N ARG A 3 6.24 6.87 -15.48
CA ARG A 3 6.35 5.40 -15.39
C ARG A 3 6.73 4.99 -13.97
N ALA A 4 5.98 4.09 -13.33
CA ALA A 4 6.21 3.65 -11.95
C ALA A 4 7.62 3.09 -11.74
N TRP A 5 8.14 2.29 -12.69
CA TRP A 5 9.48 1.71 -12.60
C TRP A 5 10.62 2.75 -12.55
N SER A 6 10.39 3.98 -13.02
CA SER A 6 11.40 5.04 -12.95
C SER A 6 11.40 5.77 -11.60
N ARG A 7 10.46 5.46 -10.73
CA ARG A 7 10.28 6.07 -9.41
C ARG A 7 10.84 5.21 -8.27
N VAL A 8 11.40 4.03 -8.57
CA VAL A 8 11.98 3.15 -7.55
C VAL A 8 13.06 3.89 -6.80
N LEU A 9 12.84 4.08 -5.51
CA LEU A 9 13.76 4.76 -4.61
C LEU A 9 14.64 3.72 -3.93
N ALA A 10 15.96 3.87 -4.05
CA ALA A 10 16.89 3.12 -3.22
C ALA A 10 16.83 3.73 -1.81
N GLN A 11 16.12 3.10 -0.90
CA GLN A 11 16.13 3.49 0.51
C GLN A 11 17.20 2.69 1.24
N SER A 12 18.16 3.41 1.83
CA SER A 12 19.14 2.85 2.74
C SER A 12 18.61 2.98 4.18
N GLY A 13 18.93 1.99 5.04
CA GLY A 13 18.70 2.09 6.47
C GLY A 13 17.41 1.48 7.00
N ARG A 14 16.74 0.62 6.23
CA ARG A 14 15.61 -0.16 6.74
C ARG A 14 16.07 -1.16 7.80
N HIS A 15 15.42 -1.13 8.94
CA HIS A 15 15.62 -2.08 10.01
C HIS A 15 14.73 -3.30 9.76
N GLY A 16 15.27 -4.33 9.12
CA GLY A 16 14.61 -5.63 9.05
C GLY A 16 14.88 -6.46 10.30
N ALA A 17 13.98 -7.37 10.64
CA ALA A 17 14.22 -8.42 11.64
C ALA A 17 15.18 -9.51 11.13
N GLY A 18 15.93 -9.22 10.06
CA GLY A 18 16.84 -10.16 9.42
C GLY A 18 17.87 -10.71 10.40
N LEU A 19 17.75 -11.98 10.73
CA LEU A 19 18.69 -12.71 11.57
C LEU A 19 19.92 -13.16 10.77
N LEU A 20 19.84 -13.10 9.46
CA LEU A 20 20.89 -13.48 8.53
C LEU A 20 21.11 -12.37 7.51
N GLN A 21 22.36 -12.01 7.32
CA GLN A 21 22.82 -11.19 6.20
C GLN A 21 23.75 -12.07 5.36
N GLY A 22 23.46 -12.19 4.08
CA GLY A 22 24.26 -12.96 3.14
C GLY A 22 24.74 -12.09 1.98
N ARG A 23 25.75 -12.59 1.27
CA ARG A 23 26.27 -11.96 0.07
C ARG A 23 25.40 -12.35 -1.14
N VAL A 24 25.15 -11.37 -2.02
CA VAL A 24 24.49 -11.58 -3.32
C VAL A 24 25.41 -11.03 -4.41
N GLU A 25 25.63 -11.83 -5.44
CA GLU A 25 26.40 -11.46 -6.62
C GLU A 25 25.48 -11.49 -7.83
N ILE A 26 25.27 -10.33 -8.46
CA ILE A 26 24.46 -10.20 -9.68
C ILE A 26 25.39 -10.34 -10.87
N GLU A 27 25.22 -11.40 -11.67
CA GLU A 27 25.98 -11.62 -12.89
C GLU A 27 25.41 -10.83 -14.04
N THR A 28 24.09 -10.91 -14.23
CA THR A 28 23.40 -10.13 -15.28
C THR A 28 22.09 -9.53 -14.73
N ARG A 29 21.72 -8.38 -15.30
CA ARG A 29 20.42 -7.76 -15.14
C ARG A 29 19.92 -7.26 -16.47
N ARG A 30 18.75 -7.72 -16.88
CA ARG A 30 18.10 -7.33 -18.12
C ARG A 30 16.70 -6.79 -17.86
N ARG A 31 16.38 -5.62 -18.43
CA ARG A 31 15.01 -5.12 -18.45
C ARG A 31 14.24 -5.84 -19.57
N ALA A 32 13.39 -6.83 -19.20
CA ALA A 32 12.62 -7.63 -20.13
C ALA A 32 11.40 -6.87 -20.68
N HIS A 33 10.78 -6.01 -19.85
CA HIS A 33 9.66 -5.18 -20.28
C HIS A 33 9.73 -3.77 -19.69
N THR A 34 9.29 -2.80 -20.48
CA THR A 34 9.19 -1.39 -20.10
C THR A 34 7.83 -0.85 -20.51
N GLY A 35 6.95 -0.64 -19.54
CA GLY A 35 5.62 -0.05 -19.69
C GLY A 35 5.39 1.02 -18.62
N PHE A 36 4.19 1.08 -18.06
CA PHE A 36 3.93 1.82 -16.82
C PHE A 36 4.73 1.20 -15.68
N PHE A 37 4.68 -0.12 -15.55
CA PHE A 37 5.58 -0.91 -14.71
C PHE A 37 6.74 -1.47 -15.51
N GLY A 38 7.80 -1.88 -14.82
CA GLY A 38 8.93 -2.60 -15.42
C GLY A 38 8.91 -4.09 -15.06
N PHE A 39 9.70 -4.88 -15.80
CA PHE A 39 9.95 -6.27 -15.45
C PHE A 39 11.42 -6.58 -15.70
N ASP A 40 12.16 -6.92 -14.65
CA ASP A 40 13.58 -7.21 -14.72
C ASP A 40 13.85 -8.69 -14.49
N GLU A 41 14.82 -9.21 -15.22
CA GLU A 41 15.37 -10.56 -15.09
C GLU A 41 16.81 -10.47 -14.61
N PHE A 42 17.18 -11.35 -13.71
CA PHE A 42 18.50 -11.43 -13.10
C PHE A 42 19.04 -12.85 -13.20
N GLU A 43 20.34 -12.95 -13.50
CA GLU A 43 21.16 -14.11 -13.19
C GLU A 43 22.02 -13.73 -12.00
N LEU A 44 21.93 -14.47 -10.90
CA LEU A 44 22.61 -14.14 -9.66
C LEU A 44 23.02 -15.39 -8.87
N ARG A 45 23.94 -15.19 -7.94
CA ARG A 45 24.29 -16.14 -6.88
C ARG A 45 24.03 -15.52 -5.52
N HIS A 46 23.74 -16.31 -4.54
CA HIS A 46 23.64 -15.83 -3.17
C HIS A 46 24.35 -16.81 -2.21
N GLU A 47 24.73 -16.29 -1.07
CA GLU A 47 25.27 -17.11 0.01
C GLU A 47 24.16 -18.01 0.57
N THR A 48 24.48 -19.30 0.69
CA THR A 48 23.60 -20.31 1.25
C THR A 48 23.79 -20.41 2.75
N PHE A 49 22.84 -21.01 3.48
CA PHE A 49 22.88 -21.08 4.94
C PHE A 49 24.05 -21.92 5.52
N ASP A 50 24.72 -22.70 4.68
CA ASP A 50 25.95 -23.42 5.02
C ASP A 50 27.25 -22.60 4.77
N GLY A 51 27.09 -21.35 4.29
CA GLY A 51 28.18 -20.42 4.03
C GLY A 51 28.83 -20.56 2.65
N ALA A 52 28.32 -21.45 1.79
CA ALA A 52 28.76 -21.56 0.41
C ALA A 52 28.06 -20.50 -0.49
N MET A 53 28.52 -20.36 -1.74
CA MET A 53 27.76 -19.66 -2.78
C MET A 53 26.89 -20.64 -3.56
N SER A 54 25.66 -20.24 -3.86
CA SER A 54 24.78 -21.03 -4.73
C SER A 54 25.33 -21.16 -6.14
N ASP A 55 24.80 -22.10 -6.91
CA ASP A 55 24.88 -22.03 -8.38
C ASP A 55 24.19 -20.76 -8.88
N VAL A 56 24.43 -20.43 -10.15
CA VAL A 56 23.68 -19.33 -10.81
C VAL A 56 22.20 -19.69 -10.88
N ILE A 57 21.38 -18.77 -10.43
CA ILE A 57 19.93 -18.90 -10.47
C ILE A 57 19.31 -17.75 -11.23
N ASP A 58 18.24 -18.05 -11.96
CA ASP A 58 17.41 -17.08 -12.65
C ASP A 58 16.32 -16.57 -11.74
N ARG A 59 16.13 -15.25 -11.70
CA ARG A 59 15.04 -14.59 -10.96
C ARG A 59 14.45 -13.46 -11.77
N SER A 60 13.15 -13.25 -11.59
CA SER A 60 12.45 -12.15 -12.23
C SER A 60 11.73 -11.33 -11.18
N VAL A 61 11.62 -10.03 -11.40
CA VAL A 61 10.95 -9.11 -10.47
C VAL A 61 10.14 -8.07 -11.24
N PHE A 62 8.92 -7.85 -10.74
CA PHE A 62 8.06 -6.75 -11.16
C PHE A 62 8.54 -5.46 -10.50
N ILE A 63 8.82 -4.44 -11.30
CA ILE A 63 9.37 -3.16 -10.85
C ILE A 63 8.25 -2.14 -10.72
N SER A 64 7.94 -1.78 -9.49
CA SER A 64 7.00 -0.73 -9.11
C SER A 64 7.65 0.28 -8.16
N SER A 65 7.02 1.43 -7.99
CA SER A 65 7.36 2.43 -6.99
C SER A 65 6.89 2.02 -5.60
N ASP A 66 7.42 2.67 -4.58
CA ASP A 66 6.83 2.63 -3.24
C ASP A 66 5.43 3.29 -3.27
N ALA A 67 4.55 2.88 -2.37
CA ALA A 67 3.21 3.43 -2.23
C ALA A 67 2.90 3.82 -0.78
N ALA A 68 2.18 4.92 -0.61
CA ALA A 68 1.60 5.31 0.66
C ALA A 68 0.12 4.90 0.70
N LEU A 69 -0.29 4.27 1.80
CA LEU A 69 -1.66 3.83 2.03
C LEU A 69 -2.14 4.44 3.34
N VAL A 70 -3.34 5.00 3.34
CA VAL A 70 -3.90 5.59 4.54
C VAL A 70 -5.36 5.19 4.72
N LEU A 71 -5.71 4.76 5.95
CA LEU A 71 -7.08 4.55 6.36
C LEU A 71 -7.59 5.81 7.07
N PRO A 72 -8.47 6.63 6.45
CA PRO A 72 -9.08 7.76 7.10
C PRO A 72 -10.03 7.29 8.21
N TYR A 73 -9.87 7.86 9.40
CA TYR A 73 -10.62 7.50 10.60
C TYR A 73 -11.15 8.72 11.34
N ASP A 74 -12.46 8.75 11.52
CA ASP A 74 -13.16 9.70 12.39
C ASP A 74 -13.30 9.08 13.79
N ALA A 75 -12.40 9.45 14.68
CA ALA A 75 -12.33 8.89 16.04
C ALA A 75 -13.51 9.31 16.93
N VAL A 76 -14.17 10.44 16.64
CA VAL A 76 -15.34 10.91 17.37
C VAL A 76 -16.55 10.06 17.03
N ARG A 77 -16.85 9.91 15.75
CA ARG A 77 -18.01 9.17 15.23
C ARG A 77 -17.74 7.68 15.02
N ASP A 78 -16.48 7.26 15.17
CA ASP A 78 -16.02 5.88 15.02
C ASP A 78 -16.33 5.30 13.65
N ARG A 79 -15.93 6.04 12.63
CA ARG A 79 -16.17 5.72 11.22
C ARG A 79 -14.87 5.75 10.43
N VAL A 80 -14.83 5.00 9.35
CA VAL A 80 -13.73 4.97 8.38
C VAL A 80 -14.24 5.33 6.99
N LEU A 81 -13.31 5.80 6.14
CA LEU A 81 -13.57 5.95 4.72
C LEU A 81 -12.73 4.95 3.94
N LEU A 82 -13.37 4.26 3.01
CA LEU A 82 -12.74 3.37 2.04
C LEU A 82 -13.00 3.88 0.64
N VAL A 83 -12.12 3.55 -0.27
CA VAL A 83 -12.29 3.80 -1.72
C VAL A 83 -12.56 2.49 -2.44
N GLU A 84 -13.43 2.55 -3.44
CA GLU A 84 -13.77 1.43 -4.32
C GLU A 84 -13.34 1.79 -5.74
N GLN A 85 -12.59 0.91 -6.37
CA GLN A 85 -12.14 1.07 -7.75
C GLN A 85 -11.83 -0.28 -8.41
N VAL A 86 -11.84 -0.30 -9.75
CA VAL A 86 -11.44 -1.48 -10.53
C VAL A 86 -9.92 -1.69 -10.42
N ARG A 87 -9.49 -2.94 -10.27
CA ARG A 87 -8.07 -3.28 -10.15
C ARG A 87 -7.62 -4.32 -11.18
N MET A 88 -6.40 -4.12 -11.72
CA MET A 88 -5.84 -4.98 -12.77
C MET A 88 -5.44 -6.37 -12.27
N GLY A 89 -5.07 -6.52 -11.00
CA GLY A 89 -4.74 -7.81 -10.40
C GLY A 89 -5.89 -8.82 -10.52
N PRO A 90 -7.09 -8.51 -10.01
CA PRO A 90 -8.28 -9.34 -10.18
C PRO A 90 -8.63 -9.59 -11.65
N ILE A 91 -8.57 -8.59 -12.51
CA ILE A 91 -8.82 -8.75 -13.95
C ILE A 91 -7.86 -9.77 -14.56
N GLY A 92 -6.56 -9.61 -14.31
CA GLY A 92 -5.53 -10.53 -14.81
C GLY A 92 -5.66 -11.96 -14.26
N ARG A 93 -6.26 -12.10 -13.08
CA ARG A 93 -6.55 -13.39 -12.44
C ARG A 93 -7.88 -14.02 -12.89
N HIS A 94 -8.70 -13.29 -13.65
CA HIS A 94 -10.08 -13.67 -13.98
C HIS A 94 -10.97 -13.82 -12.73
N ASP A 95 -10.73 -13.01 -11.70
CA ASP A 95 -11.56 -12.95 -10.52
C ASP A 95 -12.87 -12.23 -10.86
N PRO A 96 -14.06 -12.76 -10.49
CA PRO A 96 -15.32 -12.08 -10.73
C PRO A 96 -15.45 -10.76 -9.92
N MET A 97 -14.70 -10.60 -8.83
CA MET A 97 -14.68 -9.40 -8.01
C MET A 97 -13.57 -8.46 -8.47
N MET A 98 -13.84 -7.66 -9.50
CA MET A 98 -12.85 -6.75 -10.10
C MET A 98 -12.75 -5.39 -9.42
N TRP A 99 -13.81 -4.96 -8.71
CA TRP A 99 -13.84 -3.76 -7.88
C TRP A 99 -13.46 -4.12 -6.44
N HIS A 100 -12.54 -3.38 -5.87
CA HIS A 100 -12.03 -3.62 -4.53
C HIS A 100 -12.26 -2.44 -3.62
N LEU A 101 -12.64 -2.72 -2.38
CA LEU A 101 -12.57 -1.78 -1.27
C LEU A 101 -11.15 -1.74 -0.72
N GLU A 102 -10.61 -0.54 -0.62
CA GLU A 102 -9.21 -0.29 -0.28
C GLU A 102 -9.08 0.92 0.64
N PRO A 103 -7.98 1.05 1.40
CA PRO A 103 -7.61 2.34 1.97
C PRO A 103 -7.27 3.30 0.82
N VAL A 104 -7.30 4.59 1.05
CA VAL A 104 -6.74 5.58 0.11
C VAL A 104 -5.27 5.24 -0.15
N ALA A 105 -4.84 5.25 -1.41
CA ALA A 105 -3.49 4.81 -1.75
C ALA A 105 -2.96 5.43 -3.05
N GLY A 106 -1.70 5.86 -3.02
CA GLY A 106 -1.02 6.33 -4.22
C GLY A 106 0.47 6.06 -4.24
N LEU A 107 1.04 6.13 -5.43
CA LEU A 107 2.47 5.95 -5.65
C LEU A 107 3.24 7.19 -5.18
N ILE A 108 4.33 6.95 -4.45
CA ILE A 108 5.21 8.00 -3.97
C ILE A 108 6.01 8.57 -5.14
N ASP A 109 5.92 9.88 -5.35
CA ASP A 109 6.69 10.58 -6.36
C ASP A 109 8.17 10.77 -5.94
N PRO A 110 9.11 10.86 -6.89
CA PRO A 110 10.52 11.10 -6.57
C PRO A 110 10.70 12.38 -5.74
N GLY A 111 11.27 12.21 -4.54
CA GLY A 111 11.51 13.29 -3.59
C GLY A 111 10.34 13.62 -2.66
N GLU A 112 9.20 12.97 -2.83
CA GLU A 112 8.05 13.08 -1.92
C GLU A 112 8.27 12.18 -0.69
N GLN A 113 7.79 12.64 0.47
CA GLN A 113 7.79 11.80 1.67
C GLN A 113 6.51 10.96 1.71
N PRO A 114 6.53 9.73 2.25
CA PRO A 114 5.34 8.87 2.32
C PRO A 114 4.13 9.54 2.99
N ALA A 115 4.36 10.32 4.06
CA ALA A 115 3.30 11.05 4.76
C ALA A 115 2.68 12.16 3.90
N ASP A 116 3.47 12.82 3.05
CA ASP A 116 2.97 13.86 2.14
C ASP A 116 2.14 13.23 1.01
N THR A 117 2.59 12.11 0.47
CA THR A 117 1.81 11.30 -0.49
C THR A 117 0.48 10.89 0.11
N ALA A 118 0.45 10.34 1.33
CA ALA A 118 -0.79 9.94 2.00
C ALA A 118 -1.78 11.10 2.14
N ARG A 119 -1.31 12.31 2.43
CA ARG A 119 -2.15 13.51 2.53
C ARG A 119 -2.65 13.98 1.17
N ARG A 120 -1.78 14.00 0.16
CA ARG A 120 -2.13 14.39 -1.21
C ARG A 120 -3.21 13.47 -1.78
N GLU A 121 -3.02 12.15 -1.70
CA GLU A 121 -3.96 11.17 -2.22
C GLU A 121 -5.32 11.23 -1.48
N ALA A 122 -5.31 11.43 -0.15
CA ALA A 122 -6.55 11.59 0.61
C ALA A 122 -7.35 12.83 0.16
N PHE A 123 -6.66 13.90 -0.22
CA PHE A 123 -7.32 15.08 -0.76
C PHE A 123 -7.84 14.84 -2.20
N GLU A 124 -7.04 14.20 -3.06
CA GLU A 124 -7.39 13.93 -4.47
C GLU A 124 -8.53 12.92 -4.58
N GLU A 125 -8.45 11.78 -3.90
CA GLU A 125 -9.45 10.71 -3.99
C GLU A 125 -10.72 10.97 -3.15
N ALA A 126 -10.58 11.62 -1.98
CA ALA A 126 -11.68 11.75 -1.02
C ALA A 126 -11.95 13.19 -0.53
N GLY A 127 -11.10 14.17 -0.88
CA GLY A 127 -11.21 15.56 -0.43
C GLY A 127 -11.03 15.72 1.08
N LEU A 128 -10.19 14.89 1.69
CA LEU A 128 -9.95 14.86 3.12
C LEU A 128 -8.63 15.53 3.49
N GLU A 129 -8.63 16.16 4.66
CA GLU A 129 -7.45 16.67 5.32
C GLU A 129 -7.29 16.00 6.69
N PHE A 130 -6.08 15.58 7.04
CA PHE A 130 -5.80 14.91 8.30
C PHE A 130 -5.29 15.88 9.37
N HIS A 131 -5.92 15.85 10.54
CA HIS A 131 -5.44 16.54 11.74
C HIS A 131 -4.16 15.87 12.26
N HIS A 132 -4.09 14.54 12.17
CA HIS A 132 -2.96 13.74 12.60
C HIS A 132 -2.80 12.50 11.71
N LEU A 133 -1.56 12.04 11.55
CA LEU A 133 -1.22 10.85 10.79
C LEU A 133 -0.40 9.92 11.69
N GLU A 134 -0.93 8.72 11.92
CA GLU A 134 -0.27 7.65 12.69
C GLU A 134 0.41 6.69 11.73
N GLU A 135 1.69 6.44 11.92
CA GLU A 135 2.41 5.37 11.22
C GLU A 135 1.99 4.01 11.77
N VAL A 136 1.64 3.11 10.88
CA VAL A 136 1.14 1.77 11.23
C VAL A 136 2.17 0.70 10.99
N ALA A 137 2.64 0.62 9.76
CA ALA A 137 3.61 -0.38 9.33
C ALA A 137 4.24 0.02 8.00
N GLU A 138 5.39 -0.59 7.71
CA GLU A 138 5.98 -0.55 6.38
C GLU A 138 6.46 -1.94 5.97
N GLY A 139 6.46 -2.23 4.68
CA GLY A 139 6.91 -3.52 4.19
C GLY A 139 6.66 -3.75 2.71
N TYR A 140 7.31 -4.78 2.19
CA TYR A 140 7.07 -5.21 0.81
C TYR A 140 5.68 -5.80 0.64
N ALA A 141 5.02 -5.46 -0.47
CA ALA A 141 3.75 -6.08 -0.85
C ALA A 141 3.91 -7.59 -1.10
N SER A 142 4.98 -7.97 -1.80
CA SER A 142 5.34 -9.36 -2.07
C SER A 142 6.84 -9.45 -2.35
N PRO A 143 7.70 -9.66 -1.33
CA PRO A 143 9.16 -9.55 -1.45
C PRO A 143 9.78 -10.56 -2.41
N GLY A 144 9.09 -11.63 -2.75
CA GLY A 144 9.53 -12.62 -3.74
C GLY A 144 9.25 -12.24 -5.19
N ALA A 145 8.46 -11.20 -5.47
CA ALA A 145 7.94 -10.95 -6.81
C ALA A 145 7.97 -9.47 -7.25
N THR A 146 7.97 -8.52 -6.32
CA THR A 146 7.88 -7.10 -6.65
C THR A 146 8.80 -6.24 -5.81
N THR A 147 9.20 -5.09 -6.36
CA THR A 147 9.91 -4.04 -5.61
C THR A 147 8.95 -3.14 -4.83
N GLU A 148 7.64 -3.28 -5.01
CA GLU A 148 6.65 -2.44 -4.36
C GLU A 148 6.76 -2.53 -2.84
N PHE A 149 6.84 -1.37 -2.21
CA PHE A 149 6.97 -1.24 -0.77
C PHE A 149 5.91 -0.29 -0.25
N PHE A 150 5.19 -0.72 0.77
CA PHE A 150 4.08 0.01 1.37
C PHE A 150 4.52 0.79 2.60
N HIS A 151 4.06 2.03 2.70
CA HIS A 151 4.06 2.84 3.91
C HIS A 151 2.60 3.05 4.33
N MET A 152 2.22 2.50 5.47
CA MET A 152 0.83 2.41 5.89
C MET A 152 0.54 3.31 7.08
N PHE A 153 -0.57 4.04 6.99
CA PHE A 153 -0.98 5.05 7.96
C PHE A 153 -2.46 4.89 8.36
N VAL A 154 -2.80 5.42 9.54
CA VAL A 154 -4.16 5.81 9.90
C VAL A 154 -4.21 7.33 9.99
N GLY A 155 -5.11 7.98 9.25
CA GLY A 155 -5.28 9.43 9.22
C GLY A 155 -6.50 9.88 10.01
N LEU A 156 -6.30 10.65 11.09
CA LEU A 156 -7.40 11.20 11.88
C LEU A 156 -8.00 12.42 11.19
N CYS A 157 -9.30 12.38 10.93
CA CYS A 157 -10.03 13.45 10.25
C CYS A 157 -11.52 13.45 10.63
N ASP A 158 -12.20 14.53 10.26
CA ASP A 158 -13.66 14.58 10.29
C ASP A 158 -14.21 14.02 8.98
N LEU A 159 -14.96 12.93 9.06
CA LEU A 159 -15.60 12.34 7.88
C LEU A 159 -16.95 13.01 7.59
N PRO A 160 -17.30 13.21 6.30
CA PRO A 160 -18.61 13.76 5.93
C PRO A 160 -19.75 12.80 6.29
N ASP A 161 -20.96 13.35 6.46
CA ASP A 161 -22.13 12.53 6.75
C ASP A 161 -22.66 11.80 5.49
N THR A 162 -22.29 12.25 4.31
CA THR A 162 -22.64 11.60 3.04
C THR A 162 -21.82 10.32 2.86
N GLN A 163 -22.51 9.22 2.66
CA GLN A 163 -21.90 7.88 2.58
C GLN A 163 -21.18 7.60 1.24
N THR A 164 -21.35 8.46 0.23
CA THR A 164 -20.78 8.22 -1.09
C THR A 164 -20.30 9.52 -1.72
N ARG A 165 -19.07 9.53 -2.20
CA ARG A 165 -18.47 10.60 -3.00
C ARG A 165 -17.74 9.96 -4.17
N TYR A 166 -17.69 10.65 -5.30
CA TYR A 166 -16.91 10.29 -6.48
C TYR A 166 -15.65 11.15 -6.53
N GLY A 167 -14.51 10.52 -6.77
CA GLY A 167 -13.19 11.14 -6.82
C GLY A 167 -12.30 10.45 -7.86
N GLY A 168 -11.01 10.70 -7.77
CA GLY A 168 -10.00 10.20 -8.69
C GLY A 168 -9.62 11.24 -9.76
N GLU A 169 -8.43 11.08 -10.31
CA GLU A 169 -7.88 11.96 -11.35
C GLU A 169 -8.29 11.47 -12.74
N ILE A 170 -9.24 12.18 -13.37
CA ILE A 170 -9.79 11.83 -14.71
C ILE A 170 -8.65 11.72 -15.75
N ALA A 171 -7.62 12.57 -15.67
CA ALA A 171 -6.48 12.53 -16.59
C ALA A 171 -5.66 11.25 -16.44
N GLU A 172 -5.76 10.56 -15.32
CA GLU A 172 -5.15 9.25 -15.06
C GLU A 172 -6.07 8.07 -15.35
N GLY A 173 -7.32 8.33 -15.71
CA GLY A 173 -8.35 7.33 -16.00
C GLY A 173 -8.85 6.64 -14.72
N GLU A 174 -8.83 7.37 -13.60
CA GLU A 174 -9.32 6.89 -12.32
C GLU A 174 -10.83 7.20 -12.18
N ASP A 175 -11.57 6.19 -11.74
CA ASP A 175 -12.98 6.28 -11.38
C ASP A 175 -13.11 5.66 -9.99
N ILE A 176 -13.13 6.53 -8.97
CA ILE A 176 -13.06 6.17 -7.56
C ILE A 176 -14.36 6.56 -6.87
N ARG A 177 -14.88 5.62 -6.08
CA ARG A 177 -16.05 5.83 -5.25
C ARG A 177 -15.67 5.68 -3.78
N ALA A 178 -15.85 6.76 -3.02
CA ALA A 178 -15.59 6.73 -1.58
C ALA A 178 -16.84 6.29 -0.80
N HIS A 179 -16.62 5.47 0.23
CA HIS A 179 -17.63 4.93 1.14
C HIS A 179 -17.27 5.25 2.58
N VAL A 180 -18.18 5.92 3.29
CA VAL A 180 -18.06 6.07 4.75
C VAL A 180 -18.88 4.98 5.42
N MET A 181 -18.26 4.27 6.38
CA MET A 181 -18.92 3.21 7.15
C MET A 181 -18.48 3.20 8.61
N ALA A 182 -19.25 2.55 9.47
CA ALA A 182 -18.84 2.31 10.85
C ALA A 182 -17.57 1.44 10.87
N PHE A 183 -16.66 1.73 11.81
CA PHE A 183 -15.43 0.92 11.92
C PHE A 183 -15.76 -0.54 12.25
N ASP A 184 -16.78 -0.80 13.06
CA ASP A 184 -17.19 -2.17 13.38
C ASP A 184 -17.59 -2.96 12.12
N THR A 185 -18.20 -2.31 11.13
CA THR A 185 -18.53 -2.95 9.84
C THR A 185 -17.25 -3.37 9.08
N LEU A 186 -16.24 -2.51 9.04
CA LEU A 186 -14.95 -2.86 8.44
C LEU A 186 -14.27 -4.02 9.19
N LEU A 187 -14.32 -3.99 10.54
CA LEU A 187 -13.71 -5.04 11.35
C LEU A 187 -14.40 -6.39 11.12
N GLU A 188 -15.72 -6.44 11.09
CA GLU A 188 -16.48 -7.64 10.73
C GLU A 188 -16.12 -8.15 9.33
N MET A 189 -15.97 -7.25 8.35
CA MET A 189 -15.54 -7.64 7.00
C MET A 189 -14.13 -8.25 7.00
N ALA A 190 -13.22 -7.74 7.83
CA ALA A 190 -11.87 -8.28 7.94
C ALA A 190 -11.87 -9.67 8.62
N GLU A 191 -12.62 -9.84 9.71
CA GLU A 191 -12.77 -11.11 10.44
C GLU A 191 -13.42 -12.19 9.57
N ASP A 192 -14.44 -11.84 8.79
CA ASP A 192 -15.12 -12.72 7.85
C ASP A 192 -14.33 -12.97 6.55
N ARG A 193 -13.14 -12.40 6.41
CA ARG A 193 -12.30 -12.52 5.20
C ARG A 193 -12.98 -11.95 3.94
N ARG A 194 -13.81 -10.92 4.10
CA ARG A 194 -14.48 -10.22 3.00
C ARG A 194 -13.69 -9.03 2.45
N THR A 195 -12.57 -8.66 3.10
CA THR A 195 -11.61 -7.70 2.58
C THR A 195 -10.61 -8.43 1.69
N SER A 196 -10.68 -8.29 0.39
CA SER A 196 -9.72 -8.92 -0.53
C SER A 196 -8.42 -8.11 -0.71
N ASN A 197 -8.17 -7.16 0.18
CA ASN A 197 -7.00 -6.28 0.20
C ASN A 197 -6.24 -6.47 1.52
N VAL A 198 -5.03 -7.04 1.46
CA VAL A 198 -4.22 -7.36 2.65
C VAL A 198 -3.84 -6.11 3.46
N PRO A 199 -3.40 -4.99 2.84
CA PRO A 199 -3.16 -3.75 3.56
C PRO A 199 -4.39 -3.24 4.33
N LEU A 200 -5.58 -3.29 3.73
CA LEU A 200 -6.82 -2.91 4.41
C LEU A 200 -7.09 -3.80 5.63
N THR A 201 -6.90 -5.11 5.49
CA THR A 201 -7.05 -6.06 6.60
C THR A 201 -6.09 -5.75 7.74
N LEU A 202 -4.82 -5.46 7.42
CA LEU A 202 -3.81 -5.08 8.41
C LEU A 202 -4.19 -3.79 9.13
N LEU A 203 -4.59 -2.75 8.38
CA LEU A 203 -5.02 -1.46 8.92
C LEU A 203 -6.25 -1.60 9.83
N ALA A 204 -7.22 -2.46 9.46
CA ALA A 204 -8.40 -2.73 10.28
C ALA A 204 -8.01 -3.37 11.63
N TYR A 205 -7.16 -4.38 11.65
CA TYR A 205 -6.70 -5.00 12.89
C TYR A 205 -5.81 -4.08 13.73
N TRP A 206 -4.95 -3.30 13.09
CA TRP A 206 -4.16 -2.31 13.81
C TRP A 206 -5.05 -1.26 14.48
N LEU A 207 -6.03 -0.74 13.74
CA LEU A 207 -6.99 0.24 14.27
C LEU A 207 -7.83 -0.37 15.40
N ALA A 208 -8.29 -1.61 15.30
CA ALA A 208 -8.99 -2.29 16.37
C ALA A 208 -8.17 -2.32 17.66
N HIS A 209 -6.87 -2.61 17.56
CA HIS A 209 -5.97 -2.63 18.72
C HIS A 209 -5.76 -1.24 19.34
N HIS A 210 -5.70 -0.19 18.52
CA HIS A 210 -5.39 1.18 18.96
C HIS A 210 -6.62 2.09 19.13
N ARG A 211 -7.81 1.61 18.77
CA ARG A 211 -9.08 2.37 18.73
C ARG A 211 -9.38 3.14 20.02
N THR A 212 -9.24 2.49 21.17
CA THR A 212 -9.53 3.13 22.48
C THR A 212 -8.61 4.33 22.74
N ARG A 213 -7.32 4.19 22.43
CA ARG A 213 -6.33 5.27 22.57
C ARG A 213 -6.68 6.44 21.66
N LEU A 214 -6.93 6.18 20.38
CA LEU A 214 -7.22 7.22 19.39
C LEU A 214 -8.51 7.99 19.71
N ARG A 215 -9.56 7.30 20.17
CA ARG A 215 -10.82 7.92 20.58
C ARG A 215 -10.69 8.77 21.83
N ALA A 216 -9.88 8.35 22.79
CA ALA A 216 -9.64 9.13 24.02
C ALA A 216 -8.95 10.47 23.70
N HIS A 217 -8.03 10.52 22.74
CA HIS A 217 -7.38 11.76 22.32
C HIS A 217 -8.31 12.70 21.53
N ALA A 218 -9.30 12.19 20.84
CA ALA A 218 -10.25 13.00 20.07
C ALA A 218 -11.37 13.62 20.94
N SER A 219 -11.50 13.17 22.19
CA SER A 219 -12.57 13.61 23.11
C SER A 219 -12.11 14.67 24.12
N GLY A 220 -10.84 15.06 24.14
CA GLY A 220 -10.22 16.06 25.03
C GLY A 220 -9.74 17.27 24.26
#